data_13fb46dc0a6c622f0c8813a1ee85ae68
#
_entry.id   13fb46dc0a6c622f0c8813a1ee85ae68
#
_cell.length_a   1.000
_cell.length_b   1.000
_cell.length_c   1.000
_cell.angle_alpha   90.00
_cell.angle_beta   90.00
_cell.angle_gamma   90.00
#
_symmetry.space_group_name_H-M   'P 1'
#
loop_
_entity.id
_entity.type
_entity.pdbx_description
1 polymer ?
#
loop_
_entity_poly.entity_id
_entity_poly.type
_entity_poly.pdbx_seq_one_letter_code
_entity_poly.pdbx_strand_id
1 'polypeptide(L)'
;MPLSVFELVLMGRYAHLKSSFSGYSQHDIAMVDEILQTFGLAKFKERVASSLSGGEFARALLARAVVSEPKVLILDEPTSALDLSHAIDVLKLCSKLTRELNLVTIAVLHDLNLASLICDEILMLKGGVIAHKGSAKELYVPEILEEIYGLRGDIIYKNDMPFVLPK
;
A
#
# COMPACT_ATOMS: atom_id res chain seq x y z
N MET A 1 19.34 -18.81 -5.22
CA MET A 1 18.81 -19.32 -3.94
C MET A 1 17.49 -18.60 -3.65
N PRO A 2 16.52 -19.25 -3.09
CA PRO A 2 15.29 -18.57 -2.67
C PRO A 2 15.62 -17.63 -1.51
N LEU A 3 15.09 -16.37 -1.57
CA LEU A 3 15.31 -15.36 -0.54
C LEU A 3 14.43 -15.66 0.69
N SER A 4 14.99 -15.51 1.89
CA SER A 4 14.22 -15.44 3.12
C SER A 4 13.44 -14.13 3.21
N VAL A 5 12.44 -14.06 4.08
CA VAL A 5 11.69 -12.83 4.35
C VAL A 5 12.62 -11.72 4.85
N PHE A 6 13.59 -12.09 5.71
CA PHE A 6 14.60 -11.14 6.18
C PHE A 6 15.43 -10.57 5.03
N GLU A 7 15.96 -11.42 4.16
CA GLU A 7 16.78 -10.99 3.01
C GLU A 7 15.96 -10.13 2.04
N LEU A 8 14.70 -10.50 1.78
CA LEU A 8 13.80 -9.70 0.95
C LEU A 8 13.64 -8.27 1.50
N VAL A 9 13.42 -8.12 2.80
CA VAL A 9 13.25 -6.81 3.43
C VAL A 9 14.58 -6.06 3.50
N LEU A 10 15.69 -6.77 3.78
CA LEU A 10 17.03 -6.19 3.85
C LEU A 10 17.47 -5.57 2.50
N MET A 11 16.99 -6.08 1.37
CA MET A 11 17.22 -5.46 0.06
C MET A 11 16.71 -4.01 0.00
N GLY A 12 15.72 -3.63 0.81
CA GLY A 12 15.27 -2.23 0.92
C GLY A 12 16.34 -1.27 1.43
N ARG A 13 17.35 -1.78 2.15
CA ARG A 13 18.49 -1.00 2.65
C ARG A 13 19.61 -0.81 1.62
N TYR A 14 19.47 -1.38 0.41
CA TYR A 14 20.50 -1.30 -0.62
C TYR A 14 20.95 0.13 -0.95
N ALA A 15 20.01 1.08 -0.97
CA ALA A 15 20.31 2.50 -1.22
C ALA A 15 21.18 3.17 -0.13
N HIS A 16 21.30 2.56 1.04
CA HIS A 16 22.05 3.09 2.18
C HIS A 16 23.45 2.47 2.28
N LEU A 17 23.81 1.52 1.39
CA LEU A 17 25.13 0.94 1.39
C LEU A 17 26.19 1.99 1.03
N LYS A 18 27.22 2.11 1.86
CA LYS A 18 28.36 3.02 1.61
C LYS A 18 29.17 2.60 0.38
N SER A 19 29.21 1.31 0.10
CA SER A 19 29.89 0.69 -1.05
C SER A 19 29.26 -0.66 -1.32
N SER A 20 29.19 -1.05 -2.59
CA SER A 20 28.70 -2.39 -2.99
C SER A 20 29.51 -3.54 -2.37
N PHE A 21 30.73 -3.27 -1.89
CA PHE A 21 31.59 -4.26 -1.25
C PHE A 21 31.51 -4.27 0.30
N SER A 22 30.89 -3.26 0.92
CA SER A 22 30.89 -3.12 2.39
C SER A 22 29.87 -4.03 3.10
N GLY A 23 28.91 -4.58 2.36
CA GLY A 23 27.79 -5.31 2.97
C GLY A 23 26.87 -4.40 3.82
N TYR A 24 25.84 -5.00 4.40
CA TYR A 24 24.90 -4.30 5.30
C TYR A 24 25.52 -4.11 6.69
N SER A 25 25.22 -2.97 7.29
CA SER A 25 25.70 -2.65 8.64
C SER A 25 24.83 -3.33 9.73
N GLN A 26 25.33 -3.36 10.97
CA GLN A 26 24.52 -3.82 12.11
C GLN A 26 23.27 -2.97 12.32
N HIS A 27 23.32 -1.69 11.96
CA HIS A 27 22.18 -0.78 12.00
C HIS A 27 21.12 -1.20 10.98
N ASP A 28 21.50 -1.55 9.73
CA ASP A 28 20.56 -2.03 8.71
C ASP A 28 19.86 -3.32 9.15
N ILE A 29 20.61 -4.24 9.75
CA ILE A 29 20.08 -5.50 10.30
C ILE A 29 19.06 -5.24 11.40
N ALA A 30 19.39 -4.35 12.36
CA ALA A 30 18.49 -3.99 13.45
C ALA A 30 17.20 -3.32 12.95
N MET A 31 17.29 -2.43 11.95
CA MET A 31 16.12 -1.81 11.34
C MET A 31 15.20 -2.83 10.67
N VAL A 32 15.76 -3.83 10.00
CA VAL A 32 14.96 -4.90 9.38
C VAL A 32 14.24 -5.70 10.46
N ASP A 33 14.89 -6.02 11.57
CA ASP A 33 14.27 -6.75 12.68
C ASP A 33 13.10 -5.95 13.30
N GLU A 34 13.27 -4.65 13.49
CA GLU A 34 12.20 -3.76 13.98
C GLU A 34 11.02 -3.68 13.01
N ILE A 35 11.29 -3.49 11.73
CA ILE A 35 10.25 -3.47 10.69
C ILE A 35 9.51 -4.79 10.62
N LEU A 36 10.20 -5.93 10.66
CA LEU A 36 9.54 -7.23 10.66
C LEU A 36 8.60 -7.40 11.86
N GLN A 37 8.93 -6.87 13.03
CA GLN A 37 8.03 -6.86 14.20
C GLN A 37 6.81 -5.98 13.93
N THR A 38 7.01 -4.76 13.47
CA THR A 38 5.94 -3.79 13.17
C THR A 38 4.93 -4.34 12.16
N PHE A 39 5.42 -5.10 11.18
CA PHE A 39 4.58 -5.70 10.13
C PHE A 39 4.01 -7.09 10.50
N GLY A 40 4.28 -7.59 11.71
CA GLY A 40 3.83 -8.91 12.16
C GLY A 40 4.49 -10.07 11.41
N LEU A 41 5.69 -9.86 10.88
CA LEU A 41 6.44 -10.82 10.07
C LEU A 41 7.60 -11.47 10.79
N ALA A 42 7.89 -11.10 12.04
CA ALA A 42 9.04 -11.59 12.80
C ALA A 42 9.10 -13.12 12.87
N LYS A 43 7.95 -13.80 13.04
CA LYS A 43 7.87 -15.27 13.08
C LYS A 43 8.17 -15.95 11.74
N PHE A 44 8.20 -15.18 10.65
CA PHE A 44 8.48 -15.66 9.30
C PHE A 44 9.89 -15.28 8.81
N LYS A 45 10.69 -14.64 9.65
CA LYS A 45 12.00 -14.06 9.29
C LYS A 45 12.85 -14.99 8.44
N GLU A 46 12.96 -16.25 8.83
CA GLU A 46 13.80 -17.25 8.15
C GLU A 46 13.06 -18.06 7.07
N ARG A 47 11.74 -17.83 6.89
CA ARG A 47 10.99 -18.53 5.85
C ARG A 47 11.35 -17.98 4.47
N VAL A 48 11.25 -18.85 3.48
CA VAL A 48 11.36 -18.46 2.07
C VAL A 48 10.20 -17.53 1.73
N ALA A 49 10.50 -16.35 1.20
CA ALA A 49 9.50 -15.31 0.93
C ALA A 49 8.38 -15.80 0.00
N SER A 50 8.70 -16.64 -1.00
CA SER A 50 7.70 -17.22 -1.91
C SER A 50 6.75 -18.24 -1.26
N SER A 51 6.99 -18.64 -0.01
CA SER A 51 6.11 -19.54 0.75
C SER A 51 5.10 -18.81 1.62
N LEU A 52 5.11 -17.49 1.62
CA LEU A 52 4.14 -16.66 2.32
C LEU A 52 2.77 -16.71 1.64
N SER A 53 1.69 -16.48 2.42
CA SER A 53 0.38 -16.15 1.85
C SER A 53 0.43 -14.82 1.12
N GLY A 54 -0.56 -14.55 0.24
CA GLY A 54 -0.63 -13.28 -0.51
C GLY A 54 -0.55 -12.05 0.40
N GLY A 55 -1.33 -12.04 1.48
CA GLY A 55 -1.32 -10.93 2.45
C GLY A 55 -0.02 -10.80 3.24
N GLU A 56 0.62 -11.92 3.61
CA GLU A 56 1.95 -11.90 4.25
C GLU A 56 3.01 -11.39 3.29
N PHE A 57 2.96 -11.81 2.02
CA PHE A 57 3.89 -11.37 0.99
C PHE A 57 3.71 -9.87 0.67
N ALA A 58 2.47 -9.39 0.54
CA ALA A 58 2.20 -7.96 0.36
C ALA A 58 2.77 -7.11 1.52
N ARG A 59 2.60 -7.56 2.78
CA ARG A 59 3.23 -6.92 3.94
C ARG A 59 4.75 -6.96 3.88
N ALA A 60 5.36 -8.05 3.40
CA ALA A 60 6.81 -8.14 3.26
C ALA A 60 7.36 -7.16 2.18
N LEU A 61 6.65 -7.00 1.07
CA LEU A 61 7.00 -6.01 0.05
C LEU A 61 6.86 -4.57 0.58
N LEU A 62 5.81 -4.29 1.34
CA LEU A 62 5.62 -3.00 1.99
C LEU A 62 6.71 -2.74 3.05
N ALA A 63 7.06 -3.73 3.86
CA ALA A 63 8.16 -3.66 4.82
C ALA A 63 9.49 -3.34 4.12
N ARG A 64 9.76 -3.99 2.97
CA ARG A 64 10.94 -3.70 2.12
C ARG A 64 10.96 -2.24 1.63
N ALA A 65 9.80 -1.71 1.25
CA ALA A 65 9.71 -0.32 0.81
C ALA A 65 9.92 0.66 1.97
N VAL A 66 9.31 0.39 3.14
CA VAL A 66 9.38 1.29 4.30
C VAL A 66 10.75 1.28 4.98
N VAL A 67 11.45 0.14 5.03
CA VAL A 67 12.78 0.04 5.65
C VAL A 67 13.83 0.89 4.93
N SER A 68 13.58 1.31 3.69
CA SER A 68 14.42 2.27 2.97
C SER A 68 14.30 3.72 3.47
N GLU A 69 13.45 3.99 4.47
CA GLU A 69 13.17 5.32 5.03
C GLU A 69 12.74 6.33 3.94
N PRO A 70 11.74 6.00 3.11
CA PRO A 70 11.32 6.86 2.03
C PRO A 70 10.62 8.12 2.55
N LYS A 71 10.63 9.20 1.77
CA LYS A 71 9.73 10.35 1.97
C LYS A 71 8.43 10.20 1.21
N VAL A 72 8.48 9.48 0.10
CA VAL A 72 7.34 9.20 -0.77
C VAL A 72 7.24 7.69 -0.98
N LEU A 73 6.07 7.13 -0.69
CA LEU A 73 5.75 5.72 -0.93
C LEU A 73 4.79 5.63 -2.12
N ILE A 74 5.21 4.92 -3.16
CA ILE A 74 4.36 4.69 -4.35
C ILE A 74 3.96 3.21 -4.35
N LEU A 75 2.65 2.97 -4.41
CA LEU A 75 2.04 1.65 -4.40
C LEU A 75 1.24 1.46 -5.69
N ASP A 76 1.66 0.53 -6.51
CA ASP A 76 0.96 0.16 -7.73
C ASP A 76 0.13 -1.09 -7.48
N GLU A 77 -1.19 -0.94 -7.45
CA GLU A 77 -2.18 -1.99 -7.19
C GLU A 77 -1.85 -2.91 -5.99
N PRO A 78 -1.57 -2.37 -4.79
CA PRO A 78 -1.05 -3.15 -3.67
C PRO A 78 -2.03 -4.22 -3.16
N THR A 79 -3.25 -4.24 -3.66
CA THR A 79 -4.33 -5.13 -3.21
C THR A 79 -4.87 -6.06 -4.29
N SER A 80 -4.38 -6.01 -5.53
CA SER A 80 -4.95 -6.72 -6.69
C SER A 80 -4.97 -8.26 -6.55
N ALA A 81 -4.03 -8.83 -5.77
CA ALA A 81 -3.93 -10.28 -5.55
C ALA A 81 -4.46 -10.72 -4.16
N LEU A 82 -5.19 -9.85 -3.44
CA LEU A 82 -5.66 -10.09 -2.09
C LEU A 82 -7.17 -10.23 -2.03
N ASP A 83 -7.64 -11.06 -1.11
CA ASP A 83 -9.05 -10.98 -0.70
C ASP A 83 -9.34 -9.67 0.04
N LEU A 84 -10.61 -9.33 0.16
CA LEU A 84 -11.05 -8.05 0.73
C LEU A 84 -10.52 -7.82 2.16
N SER A 85 -10.46 -8.86 3.00
CA SER A 85 -10.00 -8.73 4.38
C SER A 85 -8.52 -8.35 4.42
N HIS A 86 -7.69 -9.07 3.69
CA HIS A 86 -6.26 -8.80 3.62
C HIS A 86 -5.96 -7.46 2.91
N ALA A 87 -6.76 -7.10 1.89
CA ALA A 87 -6.64 -5.79 1.23
C ALA A 87 -6.87 -4.64 2.20
N ILE A 88 -7.93 -4.72 3.00
CA ILE A 88 -8.23 -3.72 4.05
C ILE A 88 -7.10 -3.63 5.08
N ASP A 89 -6.57 -4.77 5.53
CA ASP A 89 -5.49 -4.80 6.52
C ASP A 89 -4.21 -4.15 6.00
N VAL A 90 -3.82 -4.45 4.75
CA VAL A 90 -2.64 -3.84 4.10
C VAL A 90 -2.83 -2.33 3.94
N LEU A 91 -3.98 -1.88 3.45
CA LEU A 91 -4.25 -0.46 3.25
C LEU A 91 -4.34 0.32 4.58
N LYS A 92 -4.93 -0.27 5.62
CA LYS A 92 -4.92 0.33 6.98
C LYS A 92 -3.51 0.46 7.53
N LEU A 93 -2.67 -0.55 7.30
CA LEU A 93 -1.25 -0.49 7.68
C LEU A 93 -0.54 0.62 6.92
N CYS A 94 -0.76 0.76 5.60
CA CYS A 94 -0.21 1.86 4.80
C CYS A 94 -0.64 3.23 5.36
N SER A 95 -1.94 3.43 5.62
CA SER A 95 -2.47 4.68 6.18
C SER A 95 -1.88 5.00 7.55
N LYS A 96 -1.73 4.00 8.41
CA LYS A 96 -1.07 4.15 9.72
C LYS A 96 0.38 4.62 9.56
N LEU A 97 1.17 3.92 8.74
CA LEU A 97 2.58 4.25 8.50
C LEU A 97 2.78 5.61 7.83
N THR A 98 1.89 5.98 6.91
CA THR A 98 1.88 7.30 6.27
C THR A 98 1.85 8.41 7.32
N ARG A 99 1.01 8.27 8.35
CA ARG A 99 0.87 9.25 9.43
C ARG A 99 2.03 9.17 10.43
N GLU A 100 2.38 7.98 10.89
CA GLU A 100 3.42 7.79 11.92
C GLU A 100 4.82 8.18 11.44
N LEU A 101 5.12 7.93 10.16
CA LEU A 101 6.42 8.22 9.56
C LEU A 101 6.42 9.53 8.74
N ASN A 102 5.31 10.27 8.73
CA ASN A 102 5.12 11.50 7.97
C ASN A 102 5.48 11.34 6.48
N LEU A 103 4.95 10.27 5.86
CA LEU A 103 5.16 9.95 4.45
C LEU A 103 4.12 10.66 3.57
N VAL A 104 4.48 10.89 2.31
CA VAL A 104 3.50 11.07 1.25
C VAL A 104 3.27 9.71 0.59
N THR A 105 2.05 9.18 0.63
CA THR A 105 1.72 7.91 -0.02
C THR A 105 0.83 8.13 -1.23
N ILE A 106 1.24 7.60 -2.37
CA ILE A 106 0.46 7.58 -3.61
C ILE A 106 0.15 6.13 -3.94
N ALA A 107 -1.13 5.78 -4.07
CA ALA A 107 -1.56 4.43 -4.40
C ALA A 107 -2.45 4.42 -5.64
N VAL A 108 -2.19 3.48 -6.56
CA VAL A 108 -3.12 3.14 -7.63
C VAL A 108 -4.07 2.07 -7.09
N LEU A 109 -5.36 2.37 -7.08
CA LEU A 109 -6.41 1.47 -6.60
C LEU A 109 -7.51 1.35 -7.64
N HIS A 110 -8.05 0.13 -7.80
CA HIS A 110 -9.20 -0.13 -8.70
C HIS A 110 -10.54 -0.16 -7.96
N ASP A 111 -10.52 -0.41 -6.65
CA ASP A 111 -11.72 -0.46 -5.84
C ASP A 111 -12.03 0.92 -5.24
N LEU A 112 -13.14 1.51 -5.72
CA LEU A 112 -13.62 2.82 -5.28
C LEU A 112 -13.94 2.83 -3.78
N ASN A 113 -14.48 1.74 -3.25
CA ASN A 113 -14.86 1.66 -1.84
C ASN A 113 -13.63 1.57 -0.94
N LEU A 114 -12.59 0.86 -1.37
CA LEU A 114 -11.31 0.86 -0.67
C LEU A 114 -10.63 2.23 -0.74
N ALA A 115 -10.68 2.92 -1.88
CA ALA A 115 -10.17 4.27 -2.01
C ALA A 115 -10.90 5.25 -1.09
N SER A 116 -12.24 5.19 -1.03
CA SER A 116 -13.05 6.01 -0.11
C SER A 116 -12.69 5.78 1.37
N LEU A 117 -12.38 4.53 1.72
CA LEU A 117 -12.08 4.15 3.10
C LEU A 117 -10.71 4.66 3.60
N ILE A 118 -9.74 4.82 2.70
CA ILE A 118 -8.32 4.95 3.08
C ILE A 118 -7.69 6.26 2.62
N CYS A 119 -8.13 6.79 1.45
CA CYS A 119 -7.46 7.94 0.83
C CYS A 119 -8.02 9.27 1.36
N ASP A 120 -7.14 10.19 1.67
CA ASP A 120 -7.52 11.57 2.04
C ASP A 120 -7.92 12.36 0.78
N GLU A 121 -7.28 12.10 -0.35
CA GLU A 121 -7.52 12.73 -1.65
C GLU A 121 -7.48 11.68 -2.76
N ILE A 122 -8.35 11.82 -3.75
CA ILE A 122 -8.45 10.92 -4.91
C ILE A 122 -8.22 11.71 -6.19
N LEU A 123 -7.42 11.12 -7.09
CA LEU A 123 -7.22 11.60 -8.46
C LEU A 123 -7.89 10.59 -9.41
N MET A 124 -8.87 11.02 -10.17
CA MET A 124 -9.48 10.21 -11.22
C MET A 124 -8.86 10.53 -12.57
N LEU A 125 -8.37 9.49 -13.26
CA LEU A 125 -7.71 9.64 -14.55
C LEU A 125 -8.63 9.18 -15.70
N LYS A 126 -8.63 9.93 -16.80
CA LYS A 126 -9.30 9.55 -18.03
C LYS A 126 -8.43 9.95 -19.23
N GLY A 127 -8.16 9.01 -20.11
CA GLY A 127 -7.35 9.29 -21.30
C GLY A 127 -5.92 9.77 -20.98
N GLY A 128 -5.34 9.35 -19.84
CA GLY A 128 -3.98 9.72 -19.43
C GLY A 128 -3.84 11.08 -18.76
N VAL A 129 -4.96 11.79 -18.49
CA VAL A 129 -4.98 13.06 -17.78
C VAL A 129 -5.80 12.98 -16.50
N ILE A 130 -5.53 13.86 -15.54
CA ILE A 130 -6.34 14.02 -14.34
C ILE A 130 -7.65 14.71 -14.75
N ALA A 131 -8.75 13.96 -14.74
CA ALA A 131 -10.07 14.49 -15.04
C ALA A 131 -10.71 15.15 -13.81
N HIS A 132 -10.60 14.49 -12.65
CA HIS A 132 -11.16 15.00 -11.40
C HIS A 132 -10.16 14.79 -10.25
N LYS A 133 -10.21 15.67 -9.25
CA LYS A 133 -9.40 15.65 -8.06
C LYS A 133 -10.24 16.16 -6.88
N GLY A 134 -10.22 15.42 -5.75
CA GLY A 134 -10.92 15.81 -4.53
C GLY A 134 -11.05 14.66 -3.54
N SER A 135 -11.85 14.87 -2.51
CA SER A 135 -12.23 13.82 -1.56
C SER A 135 -13.23 12.84 -2.20
N ALA A 136 -13.36 11.65 -1.61
CA ALA A 136 -14.38 10.69 -2.04
C ALA A 136 -15.80 11.29 -2.03
N LYS A 137 -16.11 12.18 -1.07
CA LYS A 137 -17.43 12.85 -0.96
C LYS A 137 -17.71 13.77 -2.16
N GLU A 138 -16.70 14.46 -2.65
CA GLU A 138 -16.82 15.36 -3.78
C GLU A 138 -16.90 14.62 -5.12
N LEU A 139 -16.19 13.48 -5.21
CA LEU A 139 -16.01 12.78 -6.47
C LEU A 139 -17.02 11.63 -6.69
N TYR A 140 -17.56 11.03 -5.62
CA TYR A 140 -18.51 9.93 -5.77
C TYR A 140 -19.92 10.47 -5.91
N VAL A 141 -20.17 11.04 -7.07
CA VAL A 141 -21.47 11.49 -7.56
C VAL A 141 -21.81 10.76 -8.86
N PRO A 142 -23.09 10.47 -9.14
CA PRO A 142 -23.48 9.67 -10.31
C PRO A 142 -22.88 10.16 -11.62
N GLU A 143 -22.84 11.46 -11.82
CA GLU A 143 -22.36 12.13 -13.05
C GLU A 143 -20.87 11.85 -13.29
N ILE A 144 -20.04 11.98 -12.25
CA ILE A 144 -18.59 11.73 -12.36
C ILE A 144 -18.32 10.24 -12.53
N LEU A 145 -19.02 9.37 -11.80
CA LEU A 145 -18.82 7.93 -11.91
C LEU A 145 -19.26 7.40 -13.28
N GLU A 146 -20.35 7.93 -13.85
CA GLU A 146 -20.76 7.58 -15.22
C GLU A 146 -19.75 8.12 -16.25
N GLU A 147 -19.27 9.34 -16.08
CA GLU A 147 -18.26 9.96 -16.96
C GLU A 147 -16.96 9.15 -17.01
N ILE A 148 -16.41 8.80 -15.85
CA ILE A 148 -15.05 8.21 -15.73
C ILE A 148 -15.08 6.70 -15.97
N TYR A 149 -16.03 6.00 -15.38
CA TYR A 149 -16.06 4.53 -15.34
C TYR A 149 -17.20 3.94 -16.17
N GLY A 150 -18.12 4.76 -16.71
CA GLY A 150 -19.37 4.26 -17.29
C GLY A 150 -20.26 3.54 -16.25
N LEU A 151 -20.05 3.82 -14.97
CA LEU A 151 -20.67 3.13 -13.86
C LEU A 151 -21.96 3.83 -13.43
N ARG A 152 -23.07 3.09 -13.52
CA ARG A 152 -24.34 3.48 -12.91
C ARG A 152 -24.52 2.71 -11.60
N GLY A 153 -24.70 3.43 -10.51
CA GLY A 153 -24.80 2.85 -9.18
C GLY A 153 -25.47 3.80 -8.20
N ASP A 154 -25.84 3.26 -7.06
CA ASP A 154 -26.32 4.05 -5.94
C ASP A 154 -25.14 4.42 -5.02
N ILE A 155 -25.17 5.64 -4.47
CA ILE A 155 -24.17 6.06 -3.50
C ILE A 155 -24.84 6.08 -2.13
N ILE A 156 -24.32 5.26 -1.24
CA ILE A 156 -24.77 5.19 0.15
C ILE A 156 -23.71 5.76 1.08
N TYR A 157 -24.15 6.38 2.16
CA TYR A 157 -23.24 6.92 3.16
C TYR A 157 -23.29 6.09 4.44
N LYS A 158 -22.11 5.71 4.94
CA LYS A 158 -21.95 5.07 6.24
C LYS A 158 -20.83 5.79 7.02
N ASN A 159 -21.14 6.29 8.21
CA ASN A 159 -20.21 7.08 9.01
C ASN A 159 -19.57 8.23 8.20
N ASP A 160 -20.38 8.93 7.43
CA ASP A 160 -19.99 10.07 6.60
C ASP A 160 -19.04 9.71 5.41
N MET A 161 -18.83 8.42 5.15
CA MET A 161 -18.06 7.95 3.99
C MET A 161 -19.00 7.44 2.90
N PRO A 162 -18.79 7.85 1.63
CA PRO A 162 -19.55 7.37 0.49
C PRO A 162 -19.09 5.98 0.07
N PHE A 163 -20.03 5.11 -0.26
CA PHE A 163 -19.82 3.80 -0.86
C PHE A 163 -20.61 3.69 -2.14
N VAL A 164 -19.99 3.15 -3.17
CA VAL A 164 -20.60 2.92 -4.47
C VAL A 164 -21.16 1.51 -4.52
N LEU A 165 -22.46 1.38 -4.81
CA LEU A 165 -23.16 0.13 -5.07
C LEU A 165 -23.50 0.05 -6.55
N PRO A 166 -22.78 -0.77 -7.36
CA PRO A 166 -23.13 -0.96 -8.78
C PRO A 166 -24.55 -1.53 -8.93
N LYS A 167 -25.25 -1.08 -9.99
CA LYS A 167 -26.54 -1.64 -10.43
C LYS A 167 -26.37 -2.72 -11.45
#